data_1db3b13016c21d14365e4048ba589950
#
_entry.id   1db3b13016c21d14365e4048ba589950
#
_cell.length_a   1.000
_cell.length_b   1.000
_cell.length_c   1.000
_cell.angle_alpha   90.00
_cell.angle_beta   90.00
_cell.angle_gamma   90.00
#
_symmetry.space_group_name_H-M   'P 1'
#
loop_
_entity.id
_entity.type
_entity.pdbx_description
1 polymer ?
#
loop_
_entity_poly.entity_id
_entity_poly.type
_entity_poly.pdbx_seq_one_letter_code
_entity_poly.pdbx_strand_id
1 'polypeptide(L)'
;MAKKKRPKASYKGNTPAARKRQLSNLKVGGNKYNWRTKALKSAGLSKAAKYPDLYAGKIISFLRHHFFIKETKRPIVLLDWQRQVLRDIFYVEIMPKLAVCGSVKKSGKSELAAGVCLFYLLNVPMSESYIIAPDLDAGKDVVFKSLKLAIRMHPILCKKCKITKDTITYGDSFVKVLPNDISVAGLRPNLTVIDEAWQFRTESSIRTLDEMTTNPVGDHLTFVVTTAGYQEDQSEDLHLWRWYCRGKNIQEGREEPDPLFYFNWKEDYSGVPWVEGTNYLEHQRKILSPSSYLRFHENQWASAISTFTTPEILDRCFDRTLRPTAPEGTRIVVAIDCGVKWDCSALVALAKDDYKKKKRAVRLVDHRIFEPKGKTINFEKTIEHTVLNWNRRYKIVDVYFDPYQLLRSSQFLRDERIKMTEYPQTVTNMVSATQNLDELIHSGNIRLYPNTVLRQHLLSASTKEHSQGLRLVKTNRSKKIDFAIALAMAVEAAMQHFLTGSQRKGRVIVPGHSDGDNFSVEKFLQERMHAVGAVALGL
;
A
#
# COMPACT_ATOMS: atom_id res chain seq x y z
N MET A 1 6.26 6.47 72.30
CA MET A 1 6.51 5.85 70.97
C MET A 1 6.38 6.91 69.89
N ALA A 2 7.50 7.38 69.36
CA ALA A 2 7.58 8.50 68.41
C ALA A 2 7.40 7.99 66.97
N LYS A 3 6.39 8.50 66.22
CA LYS A 3 6.21 8.23 64.80
C LYS A 3 7.26 9.00 63.97
N LYS A 4 8.19 8.27 63.35
CA LYS A 4 9.11 8.81 62.36
C LYS A 4 8.32 9.28 61.13
N LYS A 5 8.36 10.58 60.83
CA LYS A 5 7.88 11.19 59.58
C LYS A 5 8.85 10.82 58.44
N ARG A 6 8.32 10.22 57.38
CA ARG A 6 9.06 10.01 56.10
C ARG A 6 9.30 11.38 55.45
N PRO A 7 10.47 11.64 54.87
CA PRO A 7 10.75 12.88 54.14
C PRO A 7 9.92 12.93 52.87
N LYS A 8 9.24 14.06 52.60
CA LYS A 8 8.59 14.37 51.35
C LYS A 8 9.68 14.57 50.27
N ALA A 9 9.71 13.71 49.28
CA ALA A 9 10.50 13.94 48.08
C ALA A 9 9.95 15.19 47.37
N SER A 10 10.73 16.28 47.38
CA SER A 10 10.40 17.49 46.64
C SER A 10 10.75 17.24 45.15
N TYR A 11 9.75 17.16 44.33
CA TYR A 11 9.88 17.10 42.87
C TYR A 11 10.37 18.45 42.34
N LYS A 12 11.69 18.65 42.31
CA LYS A 12 12.34 19.85 41.72
C LYS A 12 12.57 19.64 40.21
N GLY A 13 11.52 19.35 39.45
CA GLY A 13 11.65 19.00 38.05
C GLY A 13 11.21 20.05 37.01
N ASN A 14 10.53 21.12 37.43
CA ASN A 14 9.83 22.00 36.47
C ASN A 14 10.20 23.49 36.56
N THR A 15 11.43 23.83 36.89
CA THR A 15 11.86 25.23 36.78
C THR A 15 12.45 25.52 35.39
N PRO A 16 12.27 26.75 34.86
CA PRO A 16 12.88 27.15 33.58
C PRO A 16 14.40 26.88 33.51
N ALA A 17 15.09 26.99 34.64
CA ALA A 17 16.52 26.70 34.75
C ALA A 17 16.85 25.21 34.64
N ALA A 18 16.00 24.32 35.19
CA ALA A 18 16.14 22.87 35.04
C ALA A 18 15.83 22.43 33.60
N ARG A 19 14.81 23.03 32.97
CA ARG A 19 14.52 22.85 31.53
C ARG A 19 15.65 23.34 30.64
N LYS A 20 16.25 24.48 30.94
CA LYS A 20 17.41 25.01 30.21
C LYS A 20 18.64 24.09 30.35
N ARG A 21 18.87 23.48 31.52
CA ARG A 21 19.94 22.47 31.72
C ARG A 21 19.64 21.14 31.02
N GLN A 22 18.38 20.68 30.98
CA GLN A 22 18.00 19.53 30.18
C GLN A 22 18.16 19.79 28.69
N LEU A 23 17.78 20.98 28.21
CA LEU A 23 17.94 21.42 26.82
C LEU A 23 19.40 21.60 26.42
N SER A 24 20.29 22.07 27.33
CA SER A 24 21.74 22.13 27.04
C SER A 24 22.39 20.74 26.93
N ASN A 25 21.79 19.73 27.56
CA ASN A 25 22.22 18.33 27.40
C ASN A 25 21.64 17.67 26.14
N LEU A 26 20.65 18.29 25.49
CA LEU A 26 20.08 17.87 24.21
C LEU A 26 20.81 18.46 22.99
N LYS A 27 21.83 19.29 23.20
CA LYS A 27 22.75 19.71 22.10
C LYS A 27 23.44 18.47 21.56
N VAL A 28 22.88 17.92 20.49
CA VAL A 28 23.53 16.89 19.68
C VAL A 28 24.80 17.52 19.12
N GLY A 29 25.94 17.35 19.81
CA GLY A 29 27.20 17.87 19.30
C GLY A 29 28.11 18.54 20.31
N GLY A 30 28.44 17.88 21.31
CA GLY A 30 29.60 18.20 22.13
C GLY A 30 30.59 17.07 22.14
N ASN A 31 31.69 17.22 22.87
CA ASN A 31 32.75 16.22 23.08
C ASN A 31 32.25 14.79 23.48
N LYS A 32 30.97 14.63 23.74
CA LYS A 32 30.30 13.42 24.14
C LYS A 32 30.47 12.26 23.13
N TYR A 33 30.80 12.56 21.86
CA TYR A 33 30.91 11.56 20.77
C TYR A 33 32.32 11.44 20.18
N ASN A 34 33.33 11.98 20.88
CA ASN A 34 34.71 12.03 20.37
C ASN A 34 35.29 10.63 20.02
N TRP A 35 34.91 9.62 20.76
CA TRP A 35 35.35 8.24 20.47
C TRP A 35 34.80 7.74 19.11
N ARG A 36 33.57 8.11 18.74
CA ARG A 36 32.97 7.73 17.47
C ARG A 36 33.58 8.47 16.29
N THR A 37 33.90 9.75 16.49
CA THR A 37 34.67 10.53 15.50
C THR A 37 36.02 9.86 15.23
N LYS A 38 36.67 9.31 16.27
CA LYS A 38 37.92 8.54 16.13
C LYS A 38 37.68 7.25 15.35
N ALA A 39 36.59 6.52 15.63
CA ALA A 39 36.21 5.30 14.91
C ALA A 39 35.90 5.57 13.44
N LEU A 40 35.20 6.68 13.12
CA LEU A 40 34.95 7.11 11.76
C LEU A 40 36.24 7.49 11.02
N LYS A 41 37.21 8.10 11.68
CA LYS A 41 38.55 8.38 11.14
C LYS A 41 39.29 7.09 10.79
N SER A 42 39.33 6.14 11.73
CA SER A 42 39.98 4.84 11.52
C SER A 42 39.32 4.00 10.44
N ALA A 43 38.02 4.21 10.19
CA ALA A 43 37.27 3.60 9.13
C ALA A 43 37.46 4.27 7.74
N GLY A 44 38.35 5.26 7.63
CA GLY A 44 38.61 5.96 6.37
C GLY A 44 37.50 6.95 5.95
N LEU A 45 36.53 7.23 6.82
CA LEU A 45 35.48 8.23 6.61
C LEU A 45 36.04 9.65 6.89
N SER A 46 37.22 9.93 6.32
CA SER A 46 38.05 11.10 6.65
C SER A 46 37.36 12.43 6.36
N LYS A 47 36.51 12.52 5.36
CA LYS A 47 35.77 13.77 5.08
C LYS A 47 34.73 14.07 6.17
N ALA A 48 34.02 13.03 6.64
CA ALA A 48 33.13 13.15 7.79
C ALA A 48 33.93 13.49 9.07
N ALA A 49 35.11 12.94 9.20
CA ALA A 49 36.00 13.18 10.32
C ALA A 49 36.71 14.55 10.33
N LYS A 50 36.74 15.29 9.21
CA LYS A 50 37.25 16.65 9.16
C LYS A 50 36.33 17.67 9.85
N TYR A 51 35.13 17.27 10.22
CA TYR A 51 34.16 18.12 10.88
C TYR A 51 33.98 17.63 12.33
N PRO A 52 34.68 18.21 13.31
CA PRO A 52 34.58 17.78 14.71
C PRO A 52 33.19 17.93 15.31
N ASP A 53 32.35 18.73 14.72
CA ASP A 53 30.97 18.99 15.05
C ASP A 53 29.98 18.25 14.08
N LEU A 54 30.44 17.16 13.48
CA LEU A 54 29.65 16.35 12.56
C LEU A 54 28.30 15.90 13.14
N TYR A 55 28.24 15.77 14.45
CA TYR A 55 27.06 15.35 15.20
C TYR A 55 26.12 16.49 15.57
N ALA A 56 26.56 17.73 15.44
CA ALA A 56 25.71 18.89 15.66
C ALA A 56 24.96 19.26 14.40
N GLY A 57 23.99 18.46 14.05
CA GLY A 57 23.11 18.76 12.93
C GLY A 57 23.76 18.66 11.53
N LYS A 58 24.93 18.04 11.37
CA LYS A 58 25.57 17.95 10.04
C LYS A 58 25.21 16.71 9.23
N ILE A 59 24.00 16.18 9.44
CA ILE A 59 23.47 15.04 8.71
C ILE A 59 23.51 15.25 7.18
N ILE A 60 23.24 16.45 6.69
CA ILE A 60 23.30 16.78 5.25
C ILE A 60 24.70 16.50 4.68
N SER A 61 25.74 16.98 5.35
CA SER A 61 27.12 16.74 4.92
C SER A 61 27.49 15.25 5.00
N PHE A 62 27.03 14.57 6.05
CA PHE A 62 27.22 13.14 6.22
C PHE A 62 26.60 12.34 5.07
N LEU A 63 25.34 12.56 4.75
CA LEU A 63 24.64 11.83 3.70
C LEU A 63 25.27 12.04 2.31
N ARG A 64 25.65 13.26 1.98
CA ARG A 64 26.31 13.59 0.71
C ARG A 64 27.66 12.90 0.50
N HIS A 65 28.24 12.30 1.52
CA HIS A 65 29.51 11.57 1.43
C HIS A 65 29.37 10.07 1.64
N HIS A 66 28.34 9.63 2.38
CA HIS A 66 28.31 8.26 2.91
C HIS A 66 27.04 7.48 2.57
N PHE A 67 25.97 8.13 2.08
CA PHE A 67 24.75 7.42 1.69
C PHE A 67 24.72 7.21 0.17
N PHE A 68 25.02 5.98 -0.28
CA PHE A 68 25.11 5.63 -1.69
C PHE A 68 23.75 5.21 -2.24
N ILE A 69 23.41 5.73 -3.41
CA ILE A 69 22.17 5.41 -4.15
C ILE A 69 22.44 4.28 -5.16
N LYS A 70 21.53 3.30 -5.19
CA LYS A 70 21.64 2.11 -6.04
C LYS A 70 21.74 2.46 -7.54
N GLU A 71 20.92 3.37 -8.00
CA GLU A 71 20.77 3.74 -9.41
C GLU A 71 22.03 4.41 -9.96
N THR A 72 22.63 5.29 -9.18
CA THR A 72 23.81 6.06 -9.58
C THR A 72 25.13 5.45 -9.14
N LYS A 73 25.09 4.53 -8.15
CA LYS A 73 26.29 4.00 -7.44
C LYS A 73 27.18 5.11 -6.85
N ARG A 74 26.61 6.27 -6.58
CA ARG A 74 27.27 7.46 -6.02
C ARG A 74 26.55 7.90 -4.74
N PRO A 75 27.20 8.72 -3.90
CA PRO A 75 26.52 9.34 -2.76
C PRO A 75 25.31 10.15 -3.21
N ILE A 76 24.30 10.24 -2.35
CA ILE A 76 23.05 10.94 -2.62
C ILE A 76 23.29 12.43 -2.91
N VAL A 77 22.62 12.92 -3.94
CA VAL A 77 22.38 14.36 -4.14
C VAL A 77 21.02 14.67 -3.55
N LEU A 78 21.03 15.29 -2.37
CA LEU A 78 19.79 15.65 -1.68
C LEU A 78 19.04 16.74 -2.44
N LEU A 79 17.74 16.54 -2.63
CA LEU A 79 16.83 17.54 -3.17
C LEU A 79 16.62 18.69 -2.17
N ASP A 80 16.15 19.86 -2.64
CA ASP A 80 15.95 21.02 -1.78
C ASP A 80 14.97 20.74 -0.65
N TRP A 81 13.84 20.09 -0.93
CA TRP A 81 12.89 19.71 0.09
C TRP A 81 13.48 18.75 1.13
N GLN A 82 14.32 17.79 0.71
CA GLN A 82 15.01 16.88 1.63
C GLN A 82 16.01 17.64 2.52
N ARG A 83 16.75 18.59 1.94
CA ARG A 83 17.65 19.46 2.71
C ARG A 83 16.88 20.29 3.71
N GLN A 84 15.71 20.82 3.31
CA GLN A 84 14.88 21.61 4.22
C GLN A 84 14.37 20.77 5.39
N VAL A 85 13.78 19.60 5.14
CA VAL A 85 13.35 18.65 6.18
C VAL A 85 14.49 18.34 7.16
N LEU A 86 15.68 18.03 6.64
CA LEU A 86 16.83 17.73 7.50
C LEU A 86 17.31 18.95 8.31
N ARG A 87 17.22 20.17 7.76
CA ARG A 87 17.54 21.40 8.52
C ARG A 87 16.55 21.61 9.65
N ASP A 88 15.28 21.53 9.36
CA ASP A 88 14.21 21.80 10.32
C ASP A 88 14.16 20.78 11.46
N ILE A 89 14.67 19.57 11.24
CA ILE A 89 14.75 18.53 12.27
C ILE A 89 16.08 18.58 13.04
N PHE A 90 17.22 18.72 12.35
CA PHE A 90 18.54 18.48 12.95
C PHE A 90 19.38 19.74 13.18
N TYR A 91 18.99 20.91 12.63
CA TYR A 91 19.76 22.16 12.78
C TYR A 91 19.02 23.18 13.64
N VAL A 92 18.19 22.70 14.55
CA VAL A 92 17.37 23.49 15.47
C VAL A 92 17.86 23.34 16.90
N GLU A 93 17.49 24.27 17.77
CA GLU A 93 17.86 24.21 19.19
C GLU A 93 17.17 23.04 19.92
N ILE A 94 15.92 22.78 19.58
CA ILE A 94 15.10 21.67 20.13
C ILE A 94 14.74 20.74 18.98
N MET A 95 15.33 19.55 18.96
CA MET A 95 14.97 18.53 17.97
C MET A 95 13.56 18.01 18.22
N PRO A 96 12.70 17.95 17.19
CA PRO A 96 11.37 17.39 17.33
C PRO A 96 11.44 15.90 17.71
N LYS A 97 10.49 15.47 18.52
CA LYS A 97 10.33 14.04 18.85
C LYS A 97 9.51 13.27 17.83
N LEU A 98 8.62 13.98 17.15
CA LEU A 98 7.78 13.42 16.07
C LEU A 98 7.93 14.31 14.84
N ALA A 99 8.40 13.72 13.75
CA ALA A 99 8.51 14.37 12.44
C ALA A 99 7.69 13.61 11.42
N VAL A 100 6.65 14.23 10.89
CA VAL A 100 5.74 13.67 9.90
C VAL A 100 6.02 14.27 8.53
N CYS A 101 6.44 13.44 7.59
CA CYS A 101 6.79 13.81 6.23
C CYS A 101 5.90 13.07 5.23
N GLY A 102 4.79 13.70 4.83
CA GLY A 102 3.94 13.23 3.73
C GLY A 102 4.47 13.76 2.40
N SER A 103 4.59 12.88 1.39
CA SER A 103 5.06 13.28 0.07
C SER A 103 4.57 12.34 -1.02
N VAL A 104 4.46 12.87 -2.23
CA VAL A 104 4.10 12.11 -3.44
C VAL A 104 4.99 10.88 -3.65
N LYS A 105 4.47 9.87 -4.33
CA LYS A 105 5.20 8.64 -4.65
C LYS A 105 6.42 8.94 -5.53
N LYS A 106 7.56 8.25 -5.28
CA LYS A 106 8.82 8.46 -6.03
C LYS A 106 9.49 9.81 -5.81
N SER A 107 9.16 10.54 -4.76
CA SER A 107 9.85 11.79 -4.38
C SER A 107 11.22 11.58 -3.71
N GLY A 108 11.55 10.34 -3.30
CA GLY A 108 12.79 10.03 -2.57
C GLY A 108 12.64 10.04 -1.03
N LYS A 109 11.39 9.93 -0.51
CA LYS A 109 11.13 9.91 0.94
C LYS A 109 11.75 8.70 1.66
N SER A 110 11.68 7.51 1.06
CA SER A 110 12.22 6.28 1.68
C SER A 110 13.75 6.27 1.67
N GLU A 111 14.40 6.83 0.64
CA GLU A 111 15.85 7.05 0.63
C GLU A 111 16.29 8.03 1.71
N LEU A 112 15.49 9.09 1.93
CA LEU A 112 15.76 10.03 3.03
C LEU A 112 15.67 9.32 4.39
N ALA A 113 14.63 8.52 4.62
CA ALA A 113 14.46 7.74 5.84
C ALA A 113 15.61 6.75 6.07
N ALA A 114 16.03 6.03 5.02
CA ALA A 114 17.19 5.13 5.08
C ALA A 114 18.49 5.90 5.38
N GLY A 115 18.63 7.11 4.86
CA GLY A 115 19.74 8.00 5.17
C GLY A 115 19.77 8.41 6.65
N VAL A 116 18.61 8.75 7.23
CA VAL A 116 18.48 9.04 8.66
C VAL A 116 18.86 7.81 9.50
N CYS A 117 18.41 6.60 9.12
CA CYS A 117 18.85 5.36 9.76
C CYS A 117 20.37 5.17 9.72
N LEU A 118 21.01 5.42 8.57
CA LEU A 118 22.47 5.31 8.46
C LEU A 118 23.18 6.33 9.36
N PHE A 119 22.64 7.53 9.44
CA PHE A 119 23.19 8.58 10.31
C PHE A 119 23.16 8.14 11.78
N TYR A 120 22.02 7.66 12.27
CA TYR A 120 21.88 7.18 13.65
C TYR A 120 22.79 5.98 13.92
N LEU A 121 22.81 4.99 13.03
CA LEU A 121 23.64 3.79 13.16
C LEU A 121 25.12 4.11 13.38
N LEU A 122 25.64 5.14 12.70
CA LEU A 122 27.07 5.46 12.72
C LEU A 122 27.44 6.60 13.67
N ASN A 123 26.50 7.49 13.98
CA ASN A 123 26.81 8.75 14.68
C ASN A 123 26.19 8.86 16.08
N VAL A 124 25.17 8.06 16.39
CA VAL A 124 24.60 7.98 17.74
C VAL A 124 25.15 6.77 18.46
N PRO A 125 25.87 6.94 19.58
CA PRO A 125 26.43 5.81 20.33
C PRO A 125 25.35 4.90 20.88
N MET A 126 25.55 3.58 20.80
CA MET A 126 24.62 2.57 21.29
C MET A 126 23.18 2.82 20.79
N SER A 127 23.07 3.27 19.53
CA SER A 127 21.78 3.62 18.95
C SER A 127 20.92 2.38 18.73
N GLU A 128 19.74 2.38 19.33
CA GLU A 128 18.67 1.46 19.03
C GLU A 128 17.73 2.13 18.03
N SER A 129 17.74 1.64 16.78
CA SER A 129 16.90 2.18 15.70
C SER A 129 15.98 1.10 15.17
N TYR A 130 14.71 1.45 14.97
CA TYR A 130 13.70 0.54 14.44
C TYR A 130 13.06 1.10 13.19
N ILE A 131 12.80 0.23 12.21
CA ILE A 131 11.98 0.51 11.04
C ILE A 131 10.69 -0.28 11.21
N ILE A 132 9.57 0.40 11.27
CA ILE A 132 8.24 -0.21 11.38
C ILE A 132 7.51 0.01 10.07
N ALA A 133 7.04 -1.07 9.49
CA ALA A 133 6.31 -1.07 8.23
C ALA A 133 5.02 -1.90 8.36
N PRO A 134 4.07 -1.76 7.41
CA PRO A 134 2.79 -2.47 7.46
C PRO A 134 2.91 -3.97 7.62
N ASP A 135 3.92 -4.55 7.01
CA ASP A 135 4.33 -5.94 7.22
C ASP A 135 5.86 -6.07 7.18
N LEU A 136 6.37 -7.22 7.65
CA LEU A 136 7.79 -7.45 7.77
C LEU A 136 8.52 -7.45 6.42
N ASP A 137 7.87 -7.91 5.36
CA ASP A 137 8.48 -8.00 4.02
C ASP A 137 8.48 -6.62 3.35
N ALA A 138 7.40 -5.83 3.48
CA ALA A 138 7.38 -4.43 3.03
C ALA A 138 8.48 -3.61 3.72
N GLY A 139 8.66 -3.76 5.05
CA GLY A 139 9.72 -3.08 5.80
C GLY A 139 11.13 -3.43 5.32
N LYS A 140 11.36 -4.69 4.94
CA LYS A 140 12.64 -5.13 4.38
C LYS A 140 12.87 -4.65 2.97
N ASP A 141 11.81 -4.45 2.20
CA ASP A 141 11.93 -4.21 0.76
C ASP A 141 12.04 -2.74 0.37
N VAL A 142 11.77 -1.80 1.25
CA VAL A 142 11.82 -0.38 0.94
C VAL A 142 12.96 0.30 1.71
N VAL A 143 12.70 0.82 2.92
CA VAL A 143 13.68 1.59 3.69
C VAL A 143 14.90 0.74 4.08
N PHE A 144 14.69 -0.44 4.61
CA PHE A 144 15.78 -1.32 5.03
C PHE A 144 16.64 -1.81 3.86
N LYS A 145 16.02 -2.08 2.70
CA LYS A 145 16.74 -2.44 1.47
C LYS A 145 17.61 -1.31 0.96
N SER A 146 17.10 -0.07 0.95
CA SER A 146 17.87 1.12 0.59
C SER A 146 19.06 1.30 1.52
N LEU A 147 18.86 1.19 2.83
CA LEU A 147 19.93 1.22 3.82
C LEU A 147 20.98 0.12 3.59
N LYS A 148 20.54 -1.11 3.40
CA LYS A 148 21.40 -2.27 3.14
C LYS A 148 22.24 -2.09 1.87
N LEU A 149 21.63 -1.58 0.80
CA LEU A 149 22.33 -1.32 -0.46
C LEU A 149 23.34 -0.18 -0.32
N ALA A 150 22.97 0.92 0.36
CA ALA A 150 23.90 2.02 0.62
C ALA A 150 25.14 1.55 1.38
N ILE A 151 24.99 0.71 2.41
CA ILE A 151 26.10 0.13 3.17
C ILE A 151 26.94 -0.81 2.29
N ARG A 152 26.32 -1.69 1.49
CA ARG A 152 27.03 -2.62 0.61
C ARG A 152 27.87 -1.93 -0.47
N MET A 153 27.38 -0.80 -0.99
CA MET A 153 28.09 -0.02 -2.00
C MET A 153 29.18 0.87 -1.39
N HIS A 154 29.11 1.14 -0.10
CA HIS A 154 30.11 1.97 0.56
C HIS A 154 31.42 1.18 0.77
N PRO A 155 32.60 1.64 0.30
CA PRO A 155 33.84 0.86 0.25
C PRO A 155 34.34 0.39 1.63
N ILE A 156 33.94 1.04 2.70
CA ILE A 156 34.38 0.72 4.07
C ILE A 156 33.25 0.13 4.90
N LEU A 157 32.01 0.68 4.81
CA LEU A 157 30.88 0.19 5.63
C LEU A 157 30.51 -1.25 5.31
N CYS A 158 30.69 -1.68 4.06
CA CYS A 158 30.46 -3.08 3.65
C CYS A 158 31.30 -4.09 4.45
N LYS A 159 32.45 -3.68 5.01
CA LYS A 159 33.35 -4.51 5.83
C LYS A 159 33.14 -4.33 7.34
N LYS A 160 32.50 -3.23 7.75
CA LYS A 160 32.36 -2.84 9.16
C LYS A 160 30.98 -3.10 9.73
N CYS A 161 29.94 -3.12 8.90
CA CYS A 161 28.59 -3.40 9.31
C CYS A 161 28.28 -4.90 9.14
N LYS A 162 27.68 -5.51 10.15
CA LYS A 162 27.10 -6.86 10.04
C LYS A 162 25.66 -6.74 9.61
N ILE A 163 25.31 -7.40 8.52
CA ILE A 163 23.96 -7.36 7.92
C ILE A 163 23.33 -8.76 8.02
N THR A 164 22.18 -8.84 8.67
CA THR A 164 21.35 -10.05 8.73
C THR A 164 20.08 -9.87 7.89
N LYS A 165 19.11 -10.77 8.05
CA LYS A 165 17.83 -10.73 7.33
C LYS A 165 17.00 -9.48 7.69
N ASP A 166 17.03 -9.02 8.94
CA ASP A 166 16.20 -7.98 9.51
C ASP A 166 16.96 -6.95 10.35
N THR A 167 18.26 -7.11 10.53
CA THR A 167 19.07 -6.27 11.42
C THR A 167 20.39 -5.90 10.77
N ILE A 168 20.80 -4.65 10.95
CA ILE A 168 22.13 -4.15 10.59
C ILE A 168 22.77 -3.61 11.85
N THR A 169 24.01 -4.05 12.15
CA THR A 169 24.76 -3.62 13.34
C THR A 169 26.08 -2.95 12.97
N TYR A 170 26.47 -1.98 13.77
CA TYR A 170 27.76 -1.32 13.72
C TYR A 170 28.25 -1.01 15.16
N GLY A 171 29.23 -1.77 15.66
CA GLY A 171 29.56 -1.77 17.09
C GLY A 171 28.33 -2.15 17.92
N ASP A 172 28.03 -1.35 18.92
CA ASP A 172 26.88 -1.53 19.83
C ASP A 172 25.58 -0.92 19.29
N SER A 173 25.59 -0.32 18.11
CA SER A 173 24.41 0.28 17.49
C SER A 173 23.78 -0.65 16.48
N PHE A 174 22.47 -0.58 16.35
CA PHE A 174 21.75 -1.38 15.36
C PHE A 174 20.56 -0.64 14.73
N VAL A 175 20.14 -1.12 13.55
CA VAL A 175 18.86 -0.83 12.90
C VAL A 175 18.15 -2.16 12.67
N LYS A 176 16.94 -2.31 13.19
CA LYS A 176 16.13 -3.53 13.07
C LYS A 176 14.76 -3.24 12.47
N VAL A 177 14.28 -4.13 11.60
CA VAL A 177 12.91 -4.07 11.07
C VAL A 177 11.97 -4.81 11.99
N LEU A 178 10.83 -4.19 12.28
CA LEU A 178 9.73 -4.78 13.04
C LEU A 178 8.42 -4.67 12.23
N PRO A 179 7.56 -5.69 12.26
CA PRO A 179 6.20 -5.57 11.74
C PRO A 179 5.34 -4.70 12.68
N ASN A 180 4.23 -4.20 12.15
CA ASN A 180 3.33 -3.30 12.89
C ASN A 180 2.37 -3.99 13.86
N ASP A 181 2.44 -5.30 13.98
CA ASP A 181 1.55 -6.13 14.81
C ASP A 181 2.26 -6.75 16.03
N ILE A 182 3.51 -6.37 16.27
CA ILE A 182 4.32 -6.89 17.38
C ILE A 182 4.16 -6.00 18.63
N SER A 183 4.16 -6.63 19.79
CA SER A 183 4.34 -5.89 21.05
C SER A 183 5.75 -5.30 21.09
N VAL A 184 5.80 -3.97 21.12
CA VAL A 184 7.04 -3.17 21.20
C VAL A 184 7.27 -2.62 22.61
N ALA A 185 6.43 -3.06 23.57
CA ALA A 185 6.51 -2.65 24.97
C ALA A 185 7.92 -2.86 25.54
N GLY A 186 8.45 -1.84 26.18
CA GLY A 186 9.77 -1.87 26.80
C GLY A 186 10.95 -1.52 25.88
N LEU A 187 10.75 -1.34 24.57
CA LEU A 187 11.78 -0.82 23.67
C LEU A 187 12.06 0.67 23.98
N ARG A 188 13.34 1.06 23.83
CA ARG A 188 13.77 2.45 24.07
C ARG A 188 14.53 3.00 22.86
N PRO A 189 13.87 3.20 21.72
CA PRO A 189 14.53 3.62 20.51
C PRO A 189 15.15 5.02 20.63
N ASN A 190 16.29 5.21 19.98
CA ASN A 190 16.80 6.55 19.65
C ASN A 190 16.16 7.04 18.35
N LEU A 191 15.83 6.13 17.43
CA LEU A 191 15.15 6.41 16.19
C LEU A 191 14.08 5.36 15.91
N THR A 192 12.87 5.81 15.65
CA THR A 192 11.81 4.99 15.04
C THR A 192 11.49 5.57 13.67
N VAL A 193 11.62 4.78 12.61
CA VAL A 193 11.15 5.13 11.27
C VAL A 193 9.85 4.40 11.01
N ILE A 194 8.80 5.13 10.69
CA ILE A 194 7.50 4.59 10.30
C ILE A 194 7.33 4.82 8.80
N ASP A 195 7.31 3.72 8.04
CA ASP A 195 7.11 3.78 6.58
C ASP A 195 5.66 3.45 6.22
N GLU A 196 5.09 4.25 5.31
CA GLU A 196 3.72 4.11 4.82
C GLU A 196 2.65 4.10 5.96
N ALA A 197 2.70 5.10 6.84
CA ALA A 197 1.81 5.24 8.01
C ALA A 197 0.31 5.18 7.68
N TRP A 198 -0.10 5.47 6.45
CA TRP A 198 -1.49 5.34 6.00
C TRP A 198 -2.04 3.91 6.04
N GLN A 199 -1.17 2.90 6.17
CA GLN A 199 -1.57 1.49 6.28
C GLN A 199 -1.82 1.02 7.72
N PHE A 200 -1.50 1.84 8.72
CA PHE A 200 -1.65 1.50 10.14
C PHE A 200 -3.08 1.76 10.60
N ARG A 201 -3.96 0.79 10.40
CA ARG A 201 -5.42 0.89 10.60
C ARG A 201 -6.00 -0.11 11.60
N THR A 202 -5.23 -1.16 11.94
CA THR A 202 -5.67 -2.18 12.89
C THR A 202 -5.39 -1.72 14.31
N GLU A 203 -6.16 -2.22 15.28
CA GLU A 203 -5.96 -1.90 16.69
C GLU A 203 -4.53 -2.21 17.15
N SER A 204 -3.94 -3.33 16.70
CA SER A 204 -2.58 -3.69 17.05
C SER A 204 -1.55 -2.72 16.43
N SER A 205 -1.77 -2.27 15.20
CA SER A 205 -0.87 -1.28 14.56
C SER A 205 -0.98 0.09 15.22
N ILE A 206 -2.17 0.51 15.65
CA ILE A 206 -2.39 1.76 16.39
C ILE A 206 -1.63 1.71 17.72
N ARG A 207 -1.75 0.62 18.49
CA ARG A 207 -0.98 0.42 19.74
C ARG A 207 0.52 0.45 19.52
N THR A 208 1.01 -0.16 18.43
CA THR A 208 2.44 -0.10 18.08
C THR A 208 2.91 1.33 17.88
N LEU A 209 2.11 2.17 17.23
CA LEU A 209 2.43 3.59 17.07
C LEU A 209 2.40 4.34 18.39
N ASP A 210 1.39 4.10 19.24
CA ASP A 210 1.31 4.71 20.57
C ASP A 210 2.57 4.46 21.40
N GLU A 211 3.02 3.20 21.44
CA GLU A 211 4.20 2.83 22.21
C GLU A 211 5.50 3.39 21.65
N MET A 212 5.64 3.44 20.30
CA MET A 212 6.85 3.93 19.65
C MET A 212 6.97 5.46 19.62
N THR A 213 5.87 6.18 19.82
CA THR A 213 5.86 7.66 19.84
C THR A 213 5.95 8.24 21.24
N THR A 214 5.80 7.44 22.30
CA THR A 214 5.67 7.91 23.69
C THR A 214 6.94 7.81 24.53
N ASN A 215 8.12 7.56 23.99
CA ASN A 215 9.34 7.43 24.81
C ASN A 215 9.67 8.74 25.54
N PRO A 216 9.57 8.79 26.89
CA PRO A 216 9.77 10.01 27.64
C PRO A 216 11.24 10.31 27.97
N VAL A 217 12.14 9.35 27.77
CA VAL A 217 13.53 9.42 28.25
C VAL A 217 14.51 9.43 27.09
N GLY A 218 15.42 10.44 27.08
CA GLY A 218 16.54 10.53 26.15
C GLY A 218 16.23 11.20 24.81
N ASP A 219 17.23 11.19 23.94
CA ASP A 219 17.14 11.69 22.57
C ASP A 219 16.42 10.66 21.71
N HIS A 220 15.19 10.95 21.34
CA HIS A 220 14.32 10.09 20.55
C HIS A 220 13.72 10.89 19.39
N LEU A 221 13.72 10.29 18.21
CA LEU A 221 13.04 10.80 17.03
C LEU A 221 12.14 9.70 16.44
N THR A 222 10.85 9.97 16.33
CA THR A 222 9.96 9.21 15.46
C THR A 222 9.88 9.94 14.11
N PHE A 223 10.39 9.32 13.06
CA PHE A 223 10.43 9.85 11.72
C PHE A 223 9.45 9.10 10.82
N VAL A 224 8.35 9.76 10.49
CA VAL A 224 7.26 9.20 9.69
C VAL A 224 7.42 9.60 8.24
N VAL A 225 7.45 8.65 7.33
CA VAL A 225 7.42 8.88 5.88
C VAL A 225 6.21 8.18 5.27
N THR A 226 5.37 8.92 4.56
CA THR A 226 4.08 8.41 4.12
C THR A 226 3.55 9.14 2.89
N THR A 227 2.44 8.65 2.35
CA THR A 227 1.53 9.36 1.45
C THR A 227 0.20 9.61 2.18
N ALA A 228 -0.70 10.36 1.57
CA ALA A 228 -2.06 10.54 2.06
C ALA A 228 -2.81 9.21 2.17
N GLY A 229 -3.66 9.08 3.17
CA GLY A 229 -4.58 7.96 3.35
C GLY A 229 -5.84 8.09 2.50
N TYR A 230 -6.87 7.33 2.88
CA TYR A 230 -8.18 7.44 2.26
C TYR A 230 -9.10 8.35 3.07
N GLN A 231 -10.11 8.94 2.40
CA GLN A 231 -11.12 9.75 3.08
C GLN A 231 -11.87 8.98 4.16
N GLU A 232 -12.06 7.67 3.97
CA GLU A 232 -12.68 6.77 4.94
C GLU A 232 -11.82 6.57 6.21
N ASP A 233 -10.54 6.93 6.16
CA ASP A 233 -9.60 6.88 7.28
C ASP A 233 -9.47 8.25 7.99
N GLN A 234 -10.30 9.22 7.67
CA GLN A 234 -10.35 10.52 8.34
C GLN A 234 -11.04 10.39 9.71
N SER A 235 -10.35 9.73 10.64
CA SER A 235 -10.83 9.46 11.99
C SER A 235 -9.79 9.88 13.03
N GLU A 236 -10.24 10.47 14.13
CA GLU A 236 -9.40 10.82 15.28
C GLU A 236 -8.75 9.58 15.94
N ASP A 237 -9.26 8.39 15.67
CA ASP A 237 -8.65 7.14 16.13
C ASP A 237 -7.36 6.81 15.38
N LEU A 238 -7.16 7.36 14.19
CA LEU A 238 -6.00 7.09 13.36
C LEU A 238 -4.92 8.17 13.48
N HIS A 239 -3.71 7.75 13.84
CA HIS A 239 -2.57 8.65 14.08
C HIS A 239 -2.26 9.55 12.88
N LEU A 240 -2.23 8.99 11.66
CA LEU A 240 -1.89 9.77 10.48
C LEU A 240 -2.88 10.92 10.24
N TRP A 241 -4.18 10.69 10.47
CA TRP A 241 -5.19 11.75 10.33
C TRP A 241 -5.00 12.82 11.41
N ARG A 242 -4.82 12.43 12.68
CA ARG A 242 -4.54 13.37 13.79
C ARG A 242 -3.30 14.21 13.52
N TRP A 243 -2.21 13.58 13.08
CA TRP A 243 -0.96 14.29 12.77
C TRP A 243 -1.12 15.23 11.58
N TYR A 244 -1.85 14.81 10.55
CA TYR A 244 -2.15 15.64 9.39
C TYR A 244 -2.98 16.87 9.77
N CYS A 245 -4.09 16.70 10.50
CA CYS A 245 -4.92 17.81 10.97
C CYS A 245 -4.14 18.78 11.84
N ARG A 246 -3.37 18.27 12.81
CA ARG A 246 -2.52 19.08 13.67
C ARG A 246 -1.50 19.87 12.85
N GLY A 247 -0.80 19.22 11.94
CA GLY A 247 0.20 19.86 11.08
C GLY A 247 -0.39 20.97 10.21
N LYS A 248 -1.57 20.73 9.61
CA LYS A 248 -2.28 21.75 8.84
C LYS A 248 -2.76 22.91 9.73
N ASN A 249 -3.28 22.63 10.93
CA ASN A 249 -3.71 23.66 11.86
C ASN A 249 -2.54 24.59 12.27
N ILE A 250 -1.37 24.03 12.55
CA ILE A 250 -0.16 24.81 12.85
C ILE A 250 0.26 25.66 11.63
N GLN A 251 0.28 25.07 10.43
CA GLN A 251 0.64 25.78 9.19
C GLN A 251 -0.32 26.94 8.87
N GLU A 252 -1.60 26.78 9.22
CA GLU A 252 -2.65 27.78 8.99
C GLU A 252 -2.83 28.76 10.18
N GLY A 253 -2.02 28.63 11.22
CA GLY A 253 -2.08 29.50 12.40
C GLY A 253 -3.27 29.27 13.31
N ARG A 254 -3.93 28.11 13.22
CA ARG A 254 -5.06 27.71 14.10
C ARG A 254 -4.61 27.00 15.38
N GLU A 255 -3.36 26.55 15.41
CA GLU A 255 -2.72 25.91 16.57
C GLU A 255 -1.33 26.49 16.74
N GLU A 256 -0.91 26.71 17.99
CA GLU A 256 0.45 27.20 18.29
C GLU A 256 1.53 26.20 17.87
N PRO A 257 2.66 26.67 17.31
CA PRO A 257 3.78 25.82 16.94
C PRO A 257 4.33 25.04 18.15
N ASP A 258 4.51 23.73 17.96
CA ASP A 258 5.13 22.85 18.96
C ASP A 258 6.54 22.46 18.50
N PRO A 259 7.60 22.86 19.23
CA PRO A 259 8.96 22.51 18.84
C PRO A 259 9.27 21.01 18.90
N LEU A 260 8.40 20.20 19.52
CA LEU A 260 8.54 18.75 19.58
C LEU A 260 7.81 18.04 18.42
N PHE A 261 7.08 18.79 17.59
CA PHE A 261 6.33 18.26 16.46
C PHE A 261 6.77 18.97 15.17
N TYR A 262 7.23 18.21 14.19
CA TYR A 262 7.55 18.71 12.85
C TYR A 262 6.58 18.11 11.83
N PHE A 263 6.09 18.94 10.92
CA PHE A 263 5.18 18.53 9.86
C PHE A 263 5.59 19.11 8.51
N ASN A 264 5.76 18.24 7.53
CA ASN A 264 6.00 18.60 6.14
C ASN A 264 5.09 17.77 5.22
N TRP A 265 4.32 18.45 4.38
CA TRP A 265 3.38 17.78 3.49
C TRP A 265 3.53 18.33 2.08
N LYS A 266 4.14 17.52 1.18
CA LYS A 266 4.45 17.88 -0.20
C LYS A 266 3.46 17.23 -1.15
N GLU A 267 2.70 18.04 -1.89
CA GLU A 267 1.59 17.61 -2.75
C GLU A 267 1.97 17.57 -4.24
N ASP A 268 3.19 17.94 -4.59
CA ASP A 268 3.66 18.06 -5.97
C ASP A 268 5.05 17.44 -6.19
N TYR A 269 5.52 17.49 -7.43
CA TYR A 269 6.84 17.05 -7.83
C TYR A 269 7.85 18.19 -8.04
N SER A 270 7.55 19.41 -7.61
CA SER A 270 8.48 20.51 -7.74
C SER A 270 9.85 20.16 -7.14
N GLY A 271 10.92 20.35 -7.90
CA GLY A 271 12.27 19.97 -7.50
C GLY A 271 12.54 18.46 -7.45
N VAL A 272 11.77 17.63 -8.18
CA VAL A 272 12.03 16.19 -8.36
C VAL A 272 12.44 15.92 -9.81
N PRO A 273 13.75 16.02 -10.15
CA PRO A 273 14.23 16.12 -11.53
C PRO A 273 13.98 14.86 -12.39
N TRP A 274 13.77 13.69 -11.79
CA TRP A 274 13.43 12.46 -12.53
C TRP A 274 11.95 12.32 -12.87
N VAL A 275 11.12 13.30 -12.47
CA VAL A 275 9.70 13.39 -12.82
C VAL A 275 9.41 14.67 -13.59
N GLU A 276 9.97 15.80 -13.18
CA GLU A 276 9.84 17.08 -13.88
C GLU A 276 10.32 16.99 -15.33
N GLY A 277 9.54 17.53 -16.25
CA GLY A 277 9.87 17.52 -17.68
C GLY A 277 9.75 16.15 -18.37
N THR A 278 9.20 15.15 -17.68
CA THR A 278 8.98 13.81 -18.25
C THR A 278 7.48 13.53 -18.44
N ASN A 279 7.14 12.56 -19.29
CA ASN A 279 5.76 12.11 -19.50
C ASN A 279 5.27 11.16 -18.39
N TYR A 280 6.01 11.05 -17.25
CA TYR A 280 5.72 10.09 -16.20
C TYR A 280 4.32 10.28 -15.61
N LEU A 281 3.94 11.50 -15.24
CA LEU A 281 2.63 11.78 -14.62
C LEU A 281 1.48 11.56 -15.57
N GLU A 282 1.63 11.94 -16.85
CA GLU A 282 0.62 11.68 -17.87
C GLU A 282 0.39 10.18 -18.06
N HIS A 283 1.47 9.40 -18.10
CA HIS A 283 1.39 7.94 -18.18
C HIS A 283 0.71 7.35 -16.92
N GLN A 284 1.09 7.82 -15.72
CA GLN A 284 0.46 7.34 -14.47
C GLN A 284 -1.05 7.69 -14.43
N ARG A 285 -1.44 8.86 -14.92
CA ARG A 285 -2.87 9.26 -14.99
C ARG A 285 -3.70 8.36 -15.90
N LYS A 286 -3.09 7.77 -16.94
CA LYS A 286 -3.77 6.85 -17.86
C LYS A 286 -3.95 5.43 -17.29
N ILE A 287 -3.08 4.99 -16.37
CA ILE A 287 -3.06 3.62 -15.87
C ILE A 287 -3.61 3.46 -14.45
N LEU A 288 -3.63 4.52 -13.66
CA LEU A 288 -4.12 4.48 -12.27
C LEU A 288 -5.58 4.89 -12.21
N SER A 289 -6.30 4.35 -11.20
CA SER A 289 -7.59 4.90 -10.83
C SER A 289 -7.45 6.36 -10.40
N PRO A 290 -8.48 7.21 -10.59
CA PRO A 290 -8.44 8.61 -10.16
C PRO A 290 -8.06 8.78 -8.69
N SER A 291 -8.59 7.93 -7.79
CA SER A 291 -8.27 7.97 -6.36
C SER A 291 -6.82 7.60 -6.07
N SER A 292 -6.29 6.55 -6.73
CA SER A 292 -4.88 6.18 -6.61
C SER A 292 -3.97 7.29 -7.14
N TYR A 293 -4.35 7.94 -8.24
CA TYR A 293 -3.57 9.05 -8.79
C TYR A 293 -3.51 10.23 -7.82
N LEU A 294 -4.65 10.67 -7.27
CA LEU A 294 -4.73 11.74 -6.27
C LEU A 294 -3.86 11.43 -5.04
N ARG A 295 -3.97 10.22 -4.50
CA ARG A 295 -3.21 9.82 -3.32
C ARG A 295 -1.71 9.74 -3.57
N PHE A 296 -1.29 9.07 -4.62
CA PHE A 296 0.11 8.77 -4.86
C PHE A 296 0.86 9.90 -5.57
N HIS A 297 0.18 10.69 -6.40
CA HIS A 297 0.83 11.69 -7.25
C HIS A 297 0.46 13.14 -6.90
N GLU A 298 -0.57 13.35 -6.11
CA GLU A 298 -0.95 14.68 -5.61
C GLU A 298 -0.97 14.71 -4.06
N ASN A 299 -0.66 13.59 -3.40
CA ASN A 299 -0.63 13.44 -1.95
C ASN A 299 -1.88 13.97 -1.24
N GLN A 300 -3.04 13.77 -1.87
CA GLN A 300 -4.35 14.20 -1.40
C GLN A 300 -5.15 13.03 -0.84
N TRP A 301 -5.95 13.29 0.18
CA TRP A 301 -6.88 12.32 0.72
C TRP A 301 -7.99 12.06 -0.30
N ALA A 302 -8.12 10.84 -0.78
CA ALA A 302 -9.09 10.45 -1.78
C ALA A 302 -9.90 9.24 -1.32
N SER A 303 -11.15 9.11 -1.79
CA SER A 303 -11.97 7.95 -1.45
C SER A 303 -11.35 6.64 -1.96
N ALA A 304 -11.33 5.62 -1.10
CA ALA A 304 -11.00 4.25 -1.52
C ALA A 304 -12.12 3.63 -2.37
N ILE A 305 -13.30 4.23 -2.34
CA ILE A 305 -14.49 3.75 -3.02
C ILE A 305 -14.70 4.55 -4.29
N SER A 306 -14.76 3.86 -5.42
CA SER A 306 -15.07 4.44 -6.73
C SER A 306 -16.19 3.65 -7.40
N THR A 307 -16.87 4.25 -8.38
CA THR A 307 -17.81 3.51 -9.22
C THR A 307 -17.08 2.44 -10.01
N PHE A 308 -17.68 1.24 -10.10
CA PHE A 308 -17.08 0.13 -10.84
C PHE A 308 -17.00 0.40 -12.34
N THR A 309 -18.08 0.93 -12.93
CA THR A 309 -18.14 1.24 -14.37
C THR A 309 -19.07 2.42 -14.63
N THR A 310 -18.92 3.05 -15.79
CA THR A 310 -19.82 4.12 -16.22
C THR A 310 -20.87 3.60 -17.20
N PRO A 311 -22.03 4.31 -17.36
CA PRO A 311 -23.04 3.94 -18.34
C PRO A 311 -22.47 3.76 -19.74
N GLU A 312 -21.58 4.66 -20.17
CA GLU A 312 -21.01 4.68 -21.52
C GLU A 312 -20.13 3.47 -21.81
N ILE A 313 -19.39 3.02 -20.81
CA ILE A 313 -18.53 1.81 -20.92
C ILE A 313 -19.40 0.57 -20.91
N LEU A 314 -20.32 0.51 -19.95
CA LEU A 314 -21.20 -0.65 -19.77
C LEU A 314 -22.12 -0.87 -20.97
N ASP A 315 -22.69 0.19 -21.52
CA ASP A 315 -23.66 0.11 -22.63
C ASP A 315 -23.02 -0.45 -23.93
N ARG A 316 -21.70 -0.37 -24.07
CA ARG A 316 -20.96 -1.03 -25.18
C ARG A 316 -20.95 -2.56 -25.06
N CYS A 317 -21.18 -3.10 -23.87
CA CYS A 317 -21.23 -4.53 -23.63
C CYS A 317 -22.62 -5.13 -23.92
N PHE A 318 -23.66 -4.30 -24.05
CA PHE A 318 -25.01 -4.77 -24.36
C PHE A 318 -25.20 -4.97 -25.87
N ASP A 319 -25.64 -6.19 -26.22
CA ASP A 319 -25.97 -6.56 -27.59
C ASP A 319 -27.46 -6.85 -27.70
N ARG A 320 -28.17 -6.03 -28.47
CA ARG A 320 -29.62 -6.14 -28.68
C ARG A 320 -30.05 -7.41 -29.42
N THR A 321 -29.13 -8.09 -30.09
CA THR A 321 -29.39 -9.35 -30.80
C THR A 321 -29.38 -10.56 -29.86
N LEU A 322 -28.71 -10.44 -28.71
CA LEU A 322 -28.65 -11.52 -27.73
C LEU A 322 -30.00 -11.67 -26.97
N ARG A 323 -30.30 -12.91 -26.65
CA ARG A 323 -31.44 -13.31 -25.81
C ARG A 323 -30.92 -14.17 -24.65
N PRO A 324 -31.69 -14.30 -23.54
CA PRO A 324 -31.33 -15.14 -22.39
C PRO A 324 -31.46 -16.64 -22.73
N THR A 325 -30.72 -17.07 -23.73
CA THR A 325 -30.70 -18.47 -24.20
C THR A 325 -29.43 -18.73 -25.02
N ALA A 326 -29.14 -20.01 -25.20
CA ALA A 326 -28.14 -20.53 -26.11
C ALA A 326 -28.63 -21.83 -26.77
N PRO A 327 -27.98 -22.29 -27.86
CA PRO A 327 -28.24 -23.62 -28.40
C PRO A 327 -28.09 -24.72 -27.34
N GLU A 328 -28.87 -25.78 -27.47
CA GLU A 328 -28.75 -26.94 -26.58
C GLU A 328 -27.35 -27.54 -26.62
N GLY A 329 -26.88 -28.05 -25.49
CA GLY A 329 -25.53 -28.60 -25.35
C GLY A 329 -24.42 -27.55 -25.31
N THR A 330 -24.72 -26.24 -25.39
CA THR A 330 -23.71 -25.18 -25.21
C THR A 330 -22.95 -25.37 -23.88
N ARG A 331 -21.62 -25.33 -23.94
CA ARG A 331 -20.80 -25.41 -22.73
C ARG A 331 -20.89 -24.09 -21.98
N ILE A 332 -21.29 -24.16 -20.70
CA ILE A 332 -21.39 -22.98 -19.83
C ILE A 332 -20.64 -23.19 -18.53
N VAL A 333 -20.17 -22.10 -17.95
CA VAL A 333 -19.80 -22.00 -16.53
C VAL A 333 -20.88 -21.24 -15.80
N VAL A 334 -21.10 -21.59 -14.54
CA VAL A 334 -22.12 -20.96 -13.70
C VAL A 334 -21.44 -20.39 -12.47
N ALA A 335 -21.91 -19.26 -11.97
CA ALA A 335 -21.57 -18.79 -10.64
C ALA A 335 -22.82 -18.42 -9.86
N ILE A 336 -22.74 -18.59 -8.55
CA ILE A 336 -23.84 -18.40 -7.61
C ILE A 336 -23.34 -17.51 -6.47
N ASP A 337 -23.97 -16.35 -6.31
CA ASP A 337 -23.86 -15.51 -5.13
C ASP A 337 -25.15 -15.61 -4.31
N CYS A 338 -25.04 -16.06 -3.05
CA CYS A 338 -26.19 -16.41 -2.23
C CYS A 338 -26.48 -15.38 -1.15
N GLY A 339 -27.67 -14.77 -1.20
CA GLY A 339 -28.28 -14.09 -0.08
C GLY A 339 -29.46 -14.89 0.48
N VAL A 340 -29.64 -14.94 1.80
CA VAL A 340 -30.71 -15.74 2.41
C VAL A 340 -31.91 -14.91 2.86
N LYS A 341 -31.64 -13.80 3.54
CA LYS A 341 -32.67 -13.06 4.28
C LYS A 341 -32.82 -11.59 3.86
N TRP A 342 -31.75 -10.94 3.54
CA TRP A 342 -31.72 -9.50 3.28
C TRP A 342 -31.18 -9.14 1.88
N ASP A 343 -30.29 -9.95 1.34
CA ASP A 343 -29.72 -9.80 0.01
C ASP A 343 -30.33 -10.79 -0.98
N CYS A 344 -30.23 -10.47 -2.26
CA CYS A 344 -30.70 -11.35 -3.33
C CYS A 344 -29.78 -12.55 -3.49
N SER A 345 -30.31 -13.63 -4.06
CA SER A 345 -29.45 -14.68 -4.63
C SER A 345 -29.38 -14.49 -6.14
N ALA A 346 -28.18 -14.47 -6.68
CA ALA A 346 -27.94 -14.30 -8.11
C ALA A 346 -27.20 -15.49 -8.71
N LEU A 347 -27.70 -15.99 -9.84
CA LEU A 347 -27.06 -17.03 -10.65
C LEU A 347 -26.73 -16.45 -12.02
N VAL A 348 -25.52 -16.71 -12.50
CA VAL A 348 -25.04 -16.26 -13.80
C VAL A 348 -24.47 -17.43 -14.58
N ALA A 349 -24.88 -17.57 -15.82
CA ALA A 349 -24.39 -18.58 -16.76
C ALA A 349 -23.66 -17.89 -17.92
N LEU A 350 -22.38 -18.18 -18.09
CA LEU A 350 -21.53 -17.66 -19.18
C LEU A 350 -21.11 -18.76 -20.13
N ALA A 351 -21.05 -18.46 -21.42
CA ALA A 351 -20.40 -19.28 -22.43
C ALA A 351 -19.25 -18.53 -23.09
N LYS A 352 -18.32 -19.30 -23.68
CA LYS A 352 -17.34 -18.72 -24.57
C LYS A 352 -18.03 -18.04 -25.74
N ASP A 353 -17.53 -16.89 -26.14
CA ASP A 353 -18.05 -16.14 -27.28
C ASP A 353 -17.01 -16.12 -28.42
N ASP A 354 -17.36 -16.69 -29.54
CA ASP A 354 -16.52 -16.69 -30.74
C ASP A 354 -16.82 -15.50 -31.68
N TYR A 355 -17.64 -14.54 -31.23
CA TYR A 355 -17.99 -13.35 -32.01
C TYR A 355 -16.75 -12.53 -32.35
N LYS A 356 -16.63 -12.17 -33.65
CA LYS A 356 -15.47 -11.43 -34.21
C LYS A 356 -14.12 -12.14 -34.02
N LYS A 357 -14.10 -13.46 -33.85
CA LYS A 357 -12.88 -14.28 -33.68
C LYS A 357 -11.96 -13.80 -32.53
N LYS A 358 -12.53 -13.14 -31.52
CA LYS A 358 -11.78 -12.70 -30.36
C LYS A 358 -11.38 -13.92 -29.50
N LYS A 359 -10.08 -14.07 -29.22
CA LYS A 359 -9.55 -15.21 -28.46
C LYS A 359 -10.02 -15.27 -27.00
N ARG A 360 -10.39 -14.13 -26.42
CA ARG A 360 -10.82 -14.02 -25.01
C ARG A 360 -12.13 -13.25 -24.94
N ALA A 361 -13.23 -13.89 -25.27
CA ALA A 361 -14.54 -13.29 -25.15
C ALA A 361 -15.53 -14.25 -24.52
N VAL A 362 -16.46 -13.70 -23.75
CA VAL A 362 -17.56 -14.42 -23.12
C VAL A 362 -18.90 -13.75 -23.42
N ARG A 363 -19.98 -14.54 -23.41
CA ARG A 363 -21.34 -14.02 -23.49
C ARG A 363 -22.20 -14.51 -22.35
N LEU A 364 -23.10 -13.67 -21.88
CA LEU A 364 -24.14 -14.04 -20.93
C LEU A 364 -25.18 -14.93 -21.64
N VAL A 365 -25.37 -16.15 -21.14
CA VAL A 365 -26.35 -17.11 -21.64
C VAL A 365 -27.68 -16.95 -20.94
N ASP A 366 -27.66 -16.95 -19.61
CA ASP A 366 -28.84 -16.76 -18.78
C ASP A 366 -28.43 -16.22 -17.39
N HIS A 367 -29.37 -15.65 -16.67
CA HIS A 367 -29.21 -15.28 -15.28
C HIS A 367 -30.54 -15.42 -14.53
N ARG A 368 -30.44 -15.56 -13.20
CA ARG A 368 -31.59 -15.50 -12.31
C ARG A 368 -31.23 -14.66 -11.09
N ILE A 369 -32.16 -13.81 -10.66
CA ILE A 369 -32.07 -13.04 -9.43
C ILE A 369 -33.30 -13.35 -8.61
N PHE A 370 -33.11 -13.85 -7.40
CA PHE A 370 -34.15 -14.16 -6.45
C PHE A 370 -34.12 -13.18 -5.29
N GLU A 371 -35.22 -12.46 -5.10
CA GLU A 371 -35.37 -11.52 -4.01
C GLU A 371 -36.11 -12.16 -2.83
N PRO A 372 -35.72 -11.86 -1.59
CA PRO A 372 -36.31 -12.50 -0.39
C PRO A 372 -37.75 -12.08 -0.06
N LYS A 373 -38.33 -11.04 -0.69
CA LYS A 373 -39.74 -10.57 -0.54
C LYS A 373 -40.36 -10.78 0.85
N GLY A 374 -39.60 -10.45 1.92
CA GLY A 374 -40.02 -10.62 3.32
C GLY A 374 -39.95 -12.07 3.84
N LYS A 375 -39.50 -13.06 3.07
CA LYS A 375 -39.30 -14.47 3.45
C LYS A 375 -37.90 -14.93 3.06
N THR A 376 -37.41 -15.97 3.73
CA THR A 376 -36.16 -16.63 3.34
C THR A 376 -36.25 -17.24 1.93
N ILE A 377 -35.22 -17.09 1.12
CA ILE A 377 -35.12 -17.71 -0.20
C ILE A 377 -35.00 -19.23 -0.02
N ASN A 378 -35.93 -19.99 -0.62
CA ASN A 378 -35.87 -21.46 -0.62
C ASN A 378 -34.92 -21.91 -1.74
N PHE A 379 -33.73 -22.38 -1.39
CA PHE A 379 -32.71 -22.79 -2.34
C PHE A 379 -33.08 -23.98 -3.20
N GLU A 380 -33.87 -24.90 -2.69
CA GLU A 380 -34.34 -26.06 -3.45
C GLU A 380 -35.20 -25.62 -4.65
N LYS A 381 -36.18 -24.74 -4.38
CA LYS A 381 -37.12 -24.26 -5.41
C LYS A 381 -36.53 -23.18 -6.32
N THR A 382 -35.41 -22.60 -5.97
CA THR A 382 -34.80 -21.50 -6.71
C THR A 382 -33.47 -21.92 -7.32
N ILE A 383 -32.44 -22.07 -6.51
CA ILE A 383 -31.06 -22.33 -6.95
C ILE A 383 -30.91 -23.71 -7.55
N GLU A 384 -31.27 -24.75 -6.78
CA GLU A 384 -31.14 -26.15 -7.23
C GLU A 384 -31.96 -26.40 -8.50
N HIS A 385 -33.23 -25.99 -8.50
CA HIS A 385 -34.10 -26.11 -9.66
C HIS A 385 -33.54 -25.37 -10.89
N THR A 386 -32.99 -24.20 -10.73
CA THR A 386 -32.40 -23.44 -11.84
C THR A 386 -31.16 -24.13 -12.41
N VAL A 387 -30.25 -24.58 -11.56
CA VAL A 387 -29.02 -25.26 -12.00
C VAL A 387 -29.37 -26.59 -12.71
N LEU A 388 -30.31 -27.39 -12.16
CA LEU A 388 -30.76 -28.61 -12.80
C LEU A 388 -31.41 -28.35 -14.17
N ASN A 389 -32.25 -27.31 -14.30
CA ASN A 389 -32.83 -26.92 -15.57
C ASN A 389 -31.79 -26.50 -16.60
N TRP A 390 -30.77 -25.74 -16.16
CA TRP A 390 -29.67 -25.37 -17.04
C TRP A 390 -28.84 -26.59 -17.44
N ASN A 391 -28.61 -27.56 -16.54
CA ASN A 391 -27.87 -28.78 -16.84
C ASN A 391 -28.60 -29.69 -17.83
N ARG A 392 -29.96 -29.67 -17.88
CA ARG A 392 -30.75 -30.40 -18.89
C ARG A 392 -30.62 -29.79 -20.29
N ARG A 393 -30.43 -28.48 -20.38
CA ARG A 393 -30.37 -27.73 -21.65
C ARG A 393 -28.94 -27.50 -22.14
N TYR A 394 -28.03 -27.33 -21.23
CA TYR A 394 -26.64 -26.91 -21.49
C TYR A 394 -25.69 -27.93 -20.86
N LYS A 395 -24.42 -27.88 -21.29
CA LYS A 395 -23.36 -28.65 -20.66
C LYS A 395 -22.66 -27.76 -19.61
N ILE A 396 -23.05 -27.88 -18.34
CA ILE A 396 -22.38 -27.19 -17.25
C ILE A 396 -20.96 -27.77 -17.09
N VAL A 397 -19.93 -26.91 -17.21
CA VAL A 397 -18.53 -27.29 -17.08
C VAL A 397 -18.11 -27.21 -15.62
N ASP A 398 -18.54 -26.16 -14.92
CA ASP A 398 -18.27 -25.94 -13.50
C ASP A 398 -19.27 -24.94 -12.92
N VAL A 399 -19.52 -25.03 -11.61
CA VAL A 399 -20.34 -24.09 -10.84
C VAL A 399 -19.49 -23.52 -9.70
N TYR A 400 -19.21 -22.21 -9.74
CA TYR A 400 -18.50 -21.50 -8.67
C TYR A 400 -19.50 -20.95 -7.65
N PHE A 401 -19.24 -21.16 -6.37
CA PHE A 401 -20.12 -20.71 -5.30
C PHE A 401 -19.35 -20.38 -4.02
N ASP A 402 -19.88 -19.43 -3.22
CA ASP A 402 -19.39 -19.20 -1.86
C ASP A 402 -19.91 -20.31 -0.92
N PRO A 403 -19.02 -21.06 -0.25
CA PRO A 403 -19.42 -22.19 0.60
C PRO A 403 -20.23 -21.77 1.83
N TYR A 404 -20.17 -20.50 2.26
CA TYR A 404 -20.75 -20.05 3.53
C TYR A 404 -22.25 -20.36 3.70
N GLN A 405 -23.05 -20.30 2.64
CA GLN A 405 -24.50 -20.49 2.72
C GLN A 405 -25.02 -21.63 1.85
N LEU A 406 -24.21 -22.19 0.95
CA LEU A 406 -24.67 -23.13 -0.07
C LEU A 406 -24.24 -24.61 0.16
N LEU A 407 -23.73 -24.95 1.34
CA LEU A 407 -23.11 -26.26 1.59
C LEU A 407 -24.05 -27.43 1.28
N ARG A 408 -25.29 -27.39 1.80
CA ARG A 408 -26.26 -28.46 1.53
C ARG A 408 -26.62 -28.60 0.05
N SER A 409 -26.97 -27.48 -0.59
CA SER A 409 -27.33 -27.46 -2.00
C SER A 409 -26.17 -27.87 -2.90
N SER A 410 -24.92 -27.53 -2.52
CA SER A 410 -23.75 -27.95 -3.29
C SER A 410 -23.52 -29.46 -3.22
N GLN A 411 -23.79 -30.12 -2.08
CA GLN A 411 -23.74 -31.57 -1.95
C GLN A 411 -24.80 -32.22 -2.82
N PHE A 412 -26.06 -31.77 -2.73
CA PHE A 412 -27.15 -32.28 -3.57
C PHE A 412 -26.82 -32.16 -5.08
N LEU A 413 -26.29 -31.01 -5.53
CA LEU A 413 -25.94 -30.82 -6.94
C LEU A 413 -24.72 -31.67 -7.37
N ARG A 414 -23.79 -31.96 -6.46
CA ARG A 414 -22.68 -32.92 -6.71
C ARG A 414 -23.22 -34.36 -6.89
N ASP A 415 -24.22 -34.75 -6.10
CA ASP A 415 -24.88 -36.05 -6.23
C ASP A 415 -25.58 -36.17 -7.58
N GLU A 416 -26.12 -35.08 -8.11
CA GLU A 416 -26.63 -34.94 -9.48
C GLU A 416 -25.54 -34.85 -10.57
N ARG A 417 -24.29 -35.16 -10.23
CA ARG A 417 -23.11 -35.17 -11.11
C ARG A 417 -22.74 -33.79 -11.70
N ILE A 418 -23.13 -32.72 -11.06
CA ILE A 418 -22.72 -31.36 -11.44
C ILE A 418 -21.45 -30.99 -10.68
N LYS A 419 -20.43 -30.54 -11.41
CA LYS A 419 -19.18 -30.11 -10.79
C LYS A 419 -19.41 -28.79 -10.04
N MET A 420 -19.14 -28.80 -8.73
CA MET A 420 -19.29 -27.66 -7.81
C MET A 420 -17.93 -27.29 -7.22
N THR A 421 -17.43 -26.12 -7.56
CA THR A 421 -16.15 -25.58 -7.08
C THR A 421 -16.37 -24.48 -6.06
N GLU A 422 -15.84 -24.66 -4.86
CA GLU A 422 -15.88 -23.66 -3.81
C GLU A 422 -15.02 -22.46 -4.20
N TYR A 423 -15.60 -21.28 -4.12
CA TYR A 423 -14.94 -20.01 -4.37
C TYR A 423 -15.26 -19.02 -3.24
N PRO A 424 -14.57 -19.14 -2.10
CA PRO A 424 -14.78 -18.23 -0.96
C PRO A 424 -14.58 -16.78 -1.38
N GLN A 425 -15.46 -15.89 -0.96
CA GLN A 425 -15.39 -14.46 -1.28
C GLN A 425 -14.34 -13.72 -0.45
N THR A 426 -13.13 -14.27 -0.35
CA THR A 426 -11.98 -13.62 0.26
C THR A 426 -11.55 -12.37 -0.51
N VAL A 427 -10.73 -11.51 0.09
CA VAL A 427 -10.21 -10.31 -0.59
C VAL A 427 -9.43 -10.73 -1.85
N THR A 428 -8.54 -11.70 -1.75
CA THR A 428 -7.69 -12.17 -2.85
C THR A 428 -8.52 -12.69 -4.03
N ASN A 429 -9.49 -13.58 -3.76
CA ASN A 429 -10.34 -14.14 -4.81
C ASN A 429 -11.20 -13.07 -5.48
N MET A 430 -11.83 -12.20 -4.68
CA MET A 430 -12.71 -11.18 -5.24
C MET A 430 -11.94 -10.06 -5.96
N VAL A 431 -10.70 -9.77 -5.58
CA VAL A 431 -9.82 -8.86 -6.34
C VAL A 431 -9.53 -9.46 -7.72
N SER A 432 -9.15 -10.75 -7.81
CA SER A 432 -8.92 -11.44 -9.09
C SER A 432 -10.19 -11.42 -9.97
N ALA A 433 -11.33 -11.81 -9.41
CA ALA A 433 -12.60 -11.82 -10.13
C ALA A 433 -13.03 -10.41 -10.60
N THR A 434 -12.83 -9.39 -9.78
CA THR A 434 -13.14 -8.00 -10.12
C THR A 434 -12.26 -7.51 -11.27
N GLN A 435 -10.96 -7.75 -11.21
CA GLN A 435 -10.01 -7.34 -12.26
C GLN A 435 -10.31 -8.02 -13.61
N ASN A 436 -10.60 -9.32 -13.59
CA ASN A 436 -10.96 -10.05 -14.80
C ASN A 436 -12.27 -9.52 -15.42
N LEU A 437 -13.27 -9.21 -14.60
CA LEU A 437 -14.52 -8.62 -15.08
C LEU A 437 -14.30 -7.20 -15.64
N ASP A 438 -13.52 -6.39 -14.97
CA ASP A 438 -13.16 -5.04 -15.39
C ASP A 438 -12.44 -5.05 -16.74
N GLU A 439 -11.44 -5.93 -16.91
CA GLU A 439 -10.73 -6.13 -18.19
C GLU A 439 -11.69 -6.48 -19.33
N LEU A 440 -12.61 -7.43 -19.11
CA LEU A 440 -13.56 -7.84 -20.15
C LEU A 440 -14.56 -6.73 -20.51
N ILE A 441 -15.02 -5.94 -19.53
CA ILE A 441 -15.91 -4.80 -19.77
C ILE A 441 -15.20 -3.71 -20.56
N HIS A 442 -14.01 -3.28 -20.13
CA HIS A 442 -13.26 -2.20 -20.78
C HIS A 442 -12.76 -2.60 -22.18
N SER A 443 -12.36 -3.85 -22.38
CA SER A 443 -11.93 -4.35 -23.69
C SER A 443 -13.09 -4.70 -24.64
N GLY A 444 -14.35 -4.65 -24.17
CA GLY A 444 -15.54 -5.08 -24.90
C GLY A 444 -15.50 -6.57 -25.27
N ASN A 445 -14.90 -7.37 -24.42
CA ASN A 445 -14.79 -8.82 -24.57
C ASN A 445 -15.87 -9.59 -23.76
N ILE A 446 -16.84 -8.89 -23.20
CA ILE A 446 -18.05 -9.47 -22.62
C ILE A 446 -19.27 -8.97 -23.38
N ARG A 447 -20.19 -9.87 -23.73
CA ARG A 447 -21.46 -9.51 -24.37
C ARG A 447 -22.62 -9.91 -23.47
N LEU A 448 -23.48 -8.93 -23.20
CA LEU A 448 -24.65 -9.03 -22.32
C LEU A 448 -25.91 -8.78 -23.16
N TYR A 449 -26.97 -9.51 -22.92
CA TYR A 449 -28.28 -9.16 -23.49
C TYR A 449 -28.92 -8.01 -22.69
N PRO A 450 -29.74 -7.15 -23.33
CA PRO A 450 -30.38 -6.02 -22.64
C PRO A 450 -31.31 -6.48 -21.52
N ASN A 451 -31.06 -5.98 -20.31
CA ASN A 451 -31.89 -6.20 -19.15
C ASN A 451 -31.66 -5.05 -18.15
N THR A 452 -32.73 -4.40 -17.72
CA THR A 452 -32.68 -3.21 -16.86
C THR A 452 -32.19 -3.51 -15.45
N VAL A 453 -32.60 -4.65 -14.86
CA VAL A 453 -32.20 -5.06 -13.51
C VAL A 453 -30.69 -5.38 -13.48
N LEU A 454 -30.23 -6.14 -14.48
CA LEU A 454 -28.81 -6.45 -14.66
C LEU A 454 -27.96 -5.20 -14.78
N ARG A 455 -28.38 -4.26 -15.66
CA ARG A 455 -27.71 -2.97 -15.85
C ARG A 455 -27.65 -2.19 -14.53
N GLN A 456 -28.74 -2.16 -13.79
CA GLN A 456 -28.82 -1.45 -12.51
C GLN A 456 -27.86 -2.06 -11.45
N HIS A 457 -27.77 -3.39 -11.34
CA HIS A 457 -26.83 -4.05 -10.42
C HIS A 457 -25.38 -3.69 -10.75
N LEU A 458 -25.01 -3.66 -12.05
CA LEU A 458 -23.64 -3.30 -12.46
C LEU A 458 -23.32 -1.83 -12.21
N LEU A 459 -24.26 -0.92 -12.49
CA LEU A 459 -24.07 0.51 -12.22
C LEU A 459 -24.13 0.87 -10.72
N SER A 460 -24.78 0.03 -9.92
CA SER A 460 -24.82 0.19 -8.46
C SER A 460 -23.57 -0.34 -7.77
N ALA A 461 -22.77 -1.13 -8.47
CA ALA A 461 -21.53 -1.66 -7.95
C ALA A 461 -20.47 -0.57 -7.83
N SER A 462 -19.71 -0.64 -6.77
CA SER A 462 -18.53 0.20 -6.53
C SER A 462 -17.32 -0.69 -6.32
N THR A 463 -16.14 -0.13 -6.48
CA THR A 463 -14.89 -0.80 -6.14
C THR A 463 -14.27 -0.15 -4.93
N LYS A 464 -13.68 -0.96 -4.07
CA LYS A 464 -12.83 -0.51 -2.97
C LYS A 464 -11.39 -0.95 -3.23
N GLU A 465 -10.46 -0.02 -3.08
CA GLU A 465 -9.04 -0.31 -3.22
C GLU A 465 -8.50 -1.05 -1.99
N HIS A 466 -7.80 -2.14 -2.23
CA HIS A 466 -7.05 -2.94 -1.27
C HIS A 466 -5.58 -3.02 -1.68
N SER A 467 -4.71 -3.49 -0.80
CA SER A 467 -3.28 -3.68 -1.11
C SER A 467 -3.01 -4.59 -2.31
N GLN A 468 -3.94 -5.51 -2.60
CA GLN A 468 -3.85 -6.49 -3.69
C GLN A 468 -4.57 -6.05 -4.98
N GLY A 469 -5.33 -4.94 -4.96
CA GLY A 469 -6.09 -4.43 -6.11
C GLY A 469 -7.52 -4.01 -5.77
N LEU A 470 -8.36 -3.88 -6.79
CA LEU A 470 -9.75 -3.43 -6.64
C LEU A 470 -10.69 -4.60 -6.36
N ARG A 471 -11.57 -4.45 -5.38
CA ARG A 471 -12.64 -5.39 -5.05
C ARG A 471 -14.01 -4.75 -5.22
N LEU A 472 -14.95 -5.45 -5.85
CA LEU A 472 -16.36 -5.06 -5.88
C LEU A 472 -16.94 -4.97 -4.46
N VAL A 473 -17.59 -3.86 -4.16
CA VAL A 473 -18.22 -3.58 -2.88
C VAL A 473 -19.58 -2.91 -3.05
N LYS A 474 -20.40 -3.05 -2.03
CA LYS A 474 -21.70 -2.39 -1.87
C LYS A 474 -21.50 -1.14 -1.01
N THR A 475 -21.82 0.02 -1.53
CA THR A 475 -21.61 1.29 -0.80
C THR A 475 -22.67 1.55 0.26
N ASN A 476 -23.89 1.05 0.08
CA ASN A 476 -24.91 1.10 1.11
C ASN A 476 -25.86 -0.13 1.02
N ARG A 477 -26.62 -0.37 2.09
CA ARG A 477 -27.49 -1.55 2.20
C ARG A 477 -28.67 -1.55 1.18
N SER A 478 -29.06 -0.41 0.67
CA SER A 478 -30.17 -0.31 -0.29
C SER A 478 -29.74 -0.68 -1.72
N LYS A 479 -28.47 -0.58 -2.05
CA LYS A 479 -27.97 -0.95 -3.38
C LYS A 479 -27.82 -2.45 -3.51
N LYS A 480 -28.34 -3.01 -4.60
CA LYS A 480 -28.21 -4.43 -4.94
C LYS A 480 -27.10 -4.60 -5.97
N ILE A 481 -26.14 -5.47 -5.69
CA ILE A 481 -24.99 -5.77 -6.56
C ILE A 481 -24.74 -7.27 -6.75
N ASP A 482 -25.63 -8.10 -6.23
CA ASP A 482 -25.48 -9.55 -6.18
C ASP A 482 -25.21 -10.15 -7.57
N PHE A 483 -25.89 -9.60 -8.61
CA PHE A 483 -25.58 -9.98 -9.98
C PHE A 483 -24.13 -9.61 -10.39
N ALA A 484 -23.61 -8.46 -9.99
CA ALA A 484 -22.26 -8.06 -10.34
C ALA A 484 -21.20 -8.97 -9.66
N ILE A 485 -21.46 -9.40 -8.43
CA ILE A 485 -20.63 -10.37 -7.71
C ILE A 485 -20.66 -11.72 -8.41
N ALA A 486 -21.86 -12.25 -8.68
CA ALA A 486 -22.02 -13.53 -9.39
C ALA A 486 -21.39 -13.47 -10.80
N LEU A 487 -21.52 -12.34 -11.52
CA LEU A 487 -20.90 -12.17 -12.82
C LEU A 487 -19.35 -12.17 -12.72
N ALA A 488 -18.77 -11.51 -11.74
CA ALA A 488 -17.32 -11.54 -11.52
C ALA A 488 -16.82 -12.96 -11.24
N MET A 489 -17.51 -13.71 -10.39
CA MET A 489 -17.18 -15.12 -10.11
C MET A 489 -17.35 -15.99 -11.36
N ALA A 490 -18.39 -15.76 -12.18
CA ALA A 490 -18.60 -16.50 -13.44
C ALA A 490 -17.51 -16.18 -14.48
N VAL A 491 -17.05 -14.94 -14.54
CA VAL A 491 -15.92 -14.55 -15.38
C VAL A 491 -14.64 -15.25 -14.92
N GLU A 492 -14.36 -15.31 -13.62
CA GLU A 492 -13.20 -16.07 -13.10
C GLU A 492 -13.27 -17.56 -13.51
N ALA A 493 -14.44 -18.19 -13.40
CA ALA A 493 -14.64 -19.54 -13.87
C ALA A 493 -14.41 -19.65 -15.39
N ALA A 494 -14.92 -18.70 -16.18
CA ALA A 494 -14.73 -18.67 -17.62
C ALA A 494 -13.24 -18.47 -18.01
N MET A 495 -12.51 -17.64 -17.28
CA MET A 495 -11.06 -17.47 -17.47
C MET A 495 -10.34 -18.81 -17.32
N GLN A 496 -10.69 -19.60 -16.32
CA GLN A 496 -10.06 -20.90 -16.08
C GLN A 496 -10.44 -21.97 -17.11
N HIS A 497 -11.70 -22.03 -17.53
CA HIS A 497 -12.21 -23.12 -18.35
C HIS A 497 -12.25 -22.83 -19.86
N PHE A 498 -12.30 -21.57 -20.26
CA PHE A 498 -12.50 -21.18 -21.67
C PHE A 498 -11.40 -20.30 -22.23
N LEU A 499 -10.74 -19.47 -21.40
CA LEU A 499 -9.92 -18.37 -21.88
C LEU A 499 -8.42 -18.54 -21.60
N THR A 500 -8.01 -19.41 -20.68
CA THR A 500 -6.62 -19.78 -20.48
C THR A 500 -6.26 -20.94 -21.41
N GLY A 501 -5.59 -20.64 -22.52
CA GLY A 501 -4.78 -21.65 -23.20
C GLY A 501 -3.65 -22.10 -22.27
N SER A 502 -3.49 -23.41 -22.12
CA SER A 502 -2.48 -24.14 -21.35
C SER A 502 -1.15 -23.35 -21.19
N GLN A 503 -0.90 -22.87 -20.02
CA GLN A 503 0.34 -22.71 -19.25
C GLN A 503 0.26 -21.48 -18.31
N ARG A 504 -0.09 -21.70 -17.03
CA ARG A 504 0.27 -20.76 -15.96
C ARG A 504 1.70 -21.07 -15.49
N LYS A 505 2.67 -20.40 -16.04
CA LYS A 505 3.87 -19.98 -15.29
C LYS A 505 3.55 -18.61 -14.72
N GLY A 506 3.78 -18.41 -13.42
CA GLY A 506 3.44 -17.18 -12.71
C GLY A 506 3.95 -15.94 -13.45
N ARG A 507 3.02 -15.18 -13.98
CA ARG A 507 3.30 -13.90 -14.64
C ARG A 507 2.80 -12.80 -13.71
N VAL A 508 3.71 -11.99 -13.23
CA VAL A 508 3.39 -10.68 -12.67
C VAL A 508 2.81 -9.86 -13.83
N ILE A 509 1.51 -9.62 -13.80
CA ILE A 509 0.85 -8.76 -14.80
C ILE A 509 1.19 -7.32 -14.43
N VAL A 510 2.02 -6.68 -15.24
CA VAL A 510 2.16 -5.22 -15.27
C VAL A 510 1.02 -4.72 -16.17
N PRO A 511 0.05 -3.94 -15.66
CA PRO A 511 -1.03 -3.42 -16.48
C PRO A 511 -0.48 -2.49 -17.56
N GLY A 512 -0.84 -2.72 -18.83
CA GLY A 512 -0.59 -1.76 -19.92
C GLY A 512 0.23 -2.24 -21.13
N HIS A 513 0.54 -3.53 -21.27
CA HIS A 513 1.19 -4.03 -22.49
C HIS A 513 0.30 -5.02 -23.25
N SER A 514 0.02 -4.69 -24.52
CA SER A 514 -0.55 -5.61 -25.51
C SER A 514 0.51 -6.63 -25.93
N ASP A 515 0.10 -7.89 -26.07
CA ASP A 515 0.94 -8.98 -26.59
C ASP A 515 1.43 -8.65 -28.02
N GLY A 516 2.68 -8.29 -28.18
CA GLY A 516 3.29 -8.03 -29.49
C GLY A 516 4.75 -7.58 -29.46
N ASP A 517 5.17 -6.93 -28.41
CA ASP A 517 6.55 -6.46 -28.30
C ASP A 517 7.37 -7.32 -27.35
N ASN A 518 8.47 -7.88 -27.87
CA ASN A 518 9.51 -8.51 -27.05
C ASN A 518 10.18 -7.42 -26.20
N PHE A 519 9.61 -7.18 -25.01
CA PHE A 519 10.18 -6.27 -24.03
C PHE A 519 11.38 -6.93 -23.35
N SER A 520 12.58 -6.49 -23.72
CA SER A 520 13.81 -6.79 -23.00
C SER A 520 14.02 -5.72 -21.92
N VAL A 521 13.98 -6.11 -20.66
CA VAL A 521 14.30 -5.25 -19.51
C VAL A 521 15.70 -4.64 -19.66
N GLU A 522 16.63 -5.37 -20.27
CA GLU A 522 17.99 -4.91 -20.55
C GLU A 522 18.02 -3.77 -21.58
N LYS A 523 17.23 -3.85 -22.64
CA LYS A 523 17.14 -2.79 -23.66
C LYS A 523 16.50 -1.51 -23.09
N PHE A 524 15.45 -1.64 -22.26
CA PHE A 524 14.82 -0.51 -21.56
C PHE A 524 15.77 0.17 -20.57
N LEU A 525 16.60 -0.60 -19.87
CA LEU A 525 17.60 -0.06 -18.95
C LEU A 525 18.77 0.60 -19.69
N GLN A 526 19.19 0.07 -20.84
CA GLN A 526 20.23 0.68 -21.67
C GLN A 526 19.78 2.00 -22.30
N GLU A 527 18.56 2.07 -22.84
CA GLU A 527 18.01 3.31 -23.41
C GLU A 527 17.85 4.42 -22.35
N ARG A 528 17.50 4.06 -21.09
CA ARG A 528 17.47 5.03 -19.99
C ARG A 528 18.86 5.43 -19.47
N MET A 529 19.84 4.56 -19.51
CA MET A 529 21.21 4.90 -19.15
C MET A 529 21.83 5.91 -20.13
N HIS A 530 21.50 5.83 -21.41
CA HIS A 530 21.92 6.82 -22.41
C HIS A 530 21.24 8.19 -22.22
N ALA A 531 19.95 8.21 -21.87
CA ALA A 531 19.22 9.46 -21.62
C ALA A 531 19.71 10.19 -20.36
N VAL A 532 20.09 9.45 -19.31
CA VAL A 532 20.62 10.03 -18.05
C VAL A 532 22.08 10.42 -18.19
N GLY A 533 22.85 9.73 -19.02
CA GLY A 533 24.26 10.07 -19.32
C GLY A 533 24.42 11.37 -20.13
N ALA A 534 23.48 11.68 -21.02
CA ALA A 534 23.51 12.90 -21.83
C ALA A 534 23.21 14.18 -21.04
N VAL A 535 22.39 14.09 -19.98
CA VAL A 535 22.07 15.23 -19.10
C VAL A 535 23.19 15.52 -18.07
N ALA A 536 24.08 14.53 -17.81
CA ALA A 536 25.16 14.68 -16.84
C ALA A 536 26.46 15.25 -17.45
N LEU A 537 26.54 15.38 -18.78
CA LEU A 537 27.75 15.85 -19.48
C LEU A 537 27.62 17.24 -20.12
N GLY A 538 26.55 18.00 -19.83
CA GLY A 538 26.47 19.42 -20.16
C GLY A 538 26.80 19.72 -21.64
N LEU A 539 26.08 19.10 -22.58
CA LEU A 539 26.02 19.52 -23.99
C LEU A 539 24.57 19.67 -24.40
#